data_33f14e0ba7d072ff2e1a9ff5542493d4
#
_entry.id   33f14e0ba7d072ff2e1a9ff5542493d4
#
_cell.length_a   1.000
_cell.length_b   1.000
_cell.length_c   1.000
_cell.angle_alpha   90.00
_cell.angle_beta   90.00
_cell.angle_gamma   90.00
#
_symmetry.space_group_name_H-M   'P 1'
#
loop_
_entity.id
_entity.type
_entity.pdbx_description
1 polymer ?
#
loop_
_entity_poly.entity_id
_entity_poly.type
_entity_poly.pdbx_seq_one_letter_code
_entity_poly.pdbx_strand_id
1 'polypeptide(L)'
;MRIIIVGGGKVGYFLAERLARTHYISLIEKDKRITDSIAENRNMLIINGDGCQTDILIQAGVKEADVVAAVTGKDEDNLVICQIAKDIFKVKRTVARVNDPKNERIFFQLGVDIAIDSTAIIAKIIEEEVSLEDMINLCAFKKGQLSLVRIDLPEDAPIVKKRLKDINLPAEAVIVAVLRKEHLIVPDPDFTFEQGDEIVALTKVEDEGDIFNALIGRM
;
A
#
# COMPACT_ATOMS: atom_id res chain seq x y z
N MET A 1 -13.99 -14.47 -7.78
CA MET A 1 -12.63 -14.92 -8.16
C MET A 1 -12.22 -16.05 -7.24
N ARG A 2 -11.31 -16.92 -7.70
CA ARG A 2 -10.65 -17.94 -6.88
C ARG A 2 -9.25 -17.45 -6.54
N ILE A 3 -8.95 -17.33 -5.26
CA ILE A 3 -7.70 -16.77 -4.77
C ILE A 3 -7.04 -17.77 -3.83
N ILE A 4 -5.78 -18.08 -4.08
CA ILE A 4 -4.97 -18.87 -3.18
C ILE A 4 -4.06 -17.91 -2.39
N ILE A 5 -4.07 -18.06 -1.09
CA ILE A 5 -3.19 -17.31 -0.18
C ILE A 5 -2.25 -18.32 0.47
N VAL A 6 -0.95 -18.08 0.37
CA VAL A 6 0.08 -18.94 0.99
C VAL A 6 0.75 -18.19 2.13
N GLY A 7 0.63 -18.75 3.32
CA GLY A 7 1.05 -18.20 4.60
C GLY A 7 -0.15 -17.82 5.45
N GLY A 8 -0.43 -18.58 6.51
CA GLY A 8 -1.54 -18.38 7.46
C GLY A 8 -1.18 -17.52 8.66
N GLY A 9 -0.04 -16.83 8.62
CA GLY A 9 0.32 -15.85 9.65
C GLY A 9 -0.65 -14.65 9.70
N LYS A 10 -0.35 -13.66 10.54
CA LYS A 10 -1.24 -12.50 10.77
C LYS A 10 -1.72 -11.85 9.48
N VAL A 11 -0.82 -11.55 8.54
CA VAL A 11 -1.16 -10.89 7.27
C VAL A 11 -2.04 -11.78 6.40
N GLY A 12 -1.64 -13.04 6.19
CA GLY A 12 -2.36 -13.94 5.30
C GLY A 12 -3.74 -14.33 5.83
N TYR A 13 -3.85 -14.62 7.12
CA TYR A 13 -5.15 -14.91 7.73
C TYR A 13 -6.12 -13.72 7.65
N PHE A 14 -5.66 -12.51 8.01
CA PHE A 14 -6.48 -11.30 7.93
C PHE A 14 -6.92 -10.99 6.49
N LEU A 15 -6.00 -11.15 5.53
CA LEU A 15 -6.30 -11.00 4.11
C LEU A 15 -7.35 -12.02 3.65
N ALA A 16 -7.17 -13.30 4.02
CA ALA A 16 -8.09 -14.38 3.70
C ALA A 16 -9.49 -14.12 4.26
N GLU A 17 -9.60 -13.72 5.52
CA GLU A 17 -10.87 -13.41 6.17
C GLU A 17 -11.63 -12.27 5.49
N ARG A 18 -10.92 -11.21 5.11
CA ARG A 18 -11.54 -10.07 4.38
C ARG A 18 -12.03 -10.46 3.00
N LEU A 19 -11.21 -11.20 2.25
CA LEU A 19 -11.53 -11.58 0.87
C LEU A 19 -12.57 -12.71 0.79
N ALA A 20 -12.67 -13.57 1.80
CA ALA A 20 -13.67 -14.66 1.84
C ALA A 20 -15.13 -14.18 1.84
N ARG A 21 -15.37 -12.89 2.10
CA ARG A 21 -16.71 -12.28 2.02
C ARG A 21 -17.24 -12.19 0.59
N THR A 22 -16.36 -12.14 -0.40
CA THR A 22 -16.71 -11.89 -1.81
C THR A 22 -16.03 -12.82 -2.80
N HIS A 23 -15.07 -13.63 -2.34
CA HIS A 23 -14.23 -14.50 -3.17
C HIS A 23 -14.13 -15.91 -2.60
N TYR A 24 -13.80 -16.89 -3.44
CA TYR A 24 -13.45 -18.25 -3.00
C TYR A 24 -11.97 -18.27 -2.60
N ILE A 25 -11.71 -18.55 -1.34
CA ILE A 25 -10.36 -18.52 -0.77
C ILE A 25 -9.87 -19.92 -0.45
N SER A 26 -8.66 -20.25 -0.88
CA SER A 26 -7.87 -21.36 -0.38
C SER A 26 -6.65 -20.80 0.36
N LEU A 27 -6.51 -21.14 1.64
CA LEU A 27 -5.39 -20.72 2.49
C LEU A 27 -4.48 -21.90 2.75
N ILE A 28 -3.21 -21.77 2.39
CA ILE A 28 -2.17 -22.79 2.62
C ILE A 28 -1.28 -22.31 3.77
N GLU A 29 -1.08 -23.15 4.78
CA GLU A 29 -0.17 -22.88 5.89
C GLU A 29 0.56 -24.17 6.29
N LYS A 30 1.89 -24.07 6.47
CA LYS A 30 2.72 -25.24 6.82
C LYS A 30 2.73 -25.59 8.30
N ASP A 31 2.53 -24.61 9.19
CA ASP A 31 2.45 -24.87 10.63
C ASP A 31 1.05 -25.40 10.98
N LYS A 32 1.00 -26.68 11.37
CA LYS A 32 -0.24 -27.34 11.74
C LYS A 32 -0.97 -26.64 12.89
N ARG A 33 -0.25 -26.06 13.84
CA ARG A 33 -0.86 -25.35 14.98
C ARG A 33 -1.64 -24.12 14.51
N ILE A 34 -1.14 -23.43 13.48
CA ILE A 34 -1.83 -22.29 12.88
C ILE A 34 -3.05 -22.79 12.12
N THR A 35 -2.92 -23.82 11.27
CA THR A 35 -4.08 -24.36 10.54
C THR A 35 -5.15 -24.88 11.47
N ASP A 36 -4.81 -25.56 12.56
CA ASP A 36 -5.78 -26.03 13.54
C ASP A 36 -6.51 -24.87 14.24
N SER A 37 -5.82 -23.75 14.50
CA SER A 37 -6.42 -22.57 15.14
C SER A 37 -7.40 -21.82 14.24
N ILE A 38 -7.27 -21.93 12.91
CA ILE A 38 -8.12 -21.23 11.94
C ILE A 38 -9.12 -22.15 11.24
N ALA A 39 -9.03 -23.47 11.49
CA ALA A 39 -9.86 -24.50 10.85
C ALA A 39 -11.37 -24.35 11.09
N GLU A 40 -11.78 -23.59 12.10
CA GLU A 40 -13.19 -23.31 12.40
C GLU A 40 -13.85 -22.32 11.41
N ASN A 41 -13.07 -21.64 10.57
CA ASN A 41 -13.60 -20.69 9.61
C ASN A 41 -14.17 -21.41 8.37
N ARG A 42 -15.51 -21.54 8.32
CA ARG A 42 -16.23 -22.29 7.29
C ARG A 42 -16.27 -21.62 5.91
N ASN A 43 -15.78 -20.39 5.80
CA ASN A 43 -15.90 -19.59 4.56
C ASN A 43 -14.68 -19.72 3.63
N MET A 44 -13.68 -20.53 3.98
CA MET A 44 -12.48 -20.75 3.18
C MET A 44 -12.00 -22.20 3.27
N LEU A 45 -11.31 -22.65 2.22
CA LEU A 45 -10.60 -23.94 2.23
C LEU A 45 -9.24 -23.74 2.90
N ILE A 46 -8.96 -24.49 3.97
CA ILE A 46 -7.70 -24.45 4.70
C ILE A 46 -6.92 -25.72 4.42
N ILE A 47 -5.66 -25.57 4.01
CA ILE A 47 -4.78 -26.67 3.66
C ILE A 47 -3.51 -26.58 4.49
N ASN A 48 -3.20 -27.65 5.21
CA ASN A 48 -1.92 -27.79 5.89
C ASN A 48 -0.88 -28.35 4.92
N GLY A 49 0.13 -27.55 4.59
CA GLY A 49 1.19 -27.98 3.68
C GLY A 49 2.15 -26.86 3.32
N ASP A 50 3.21 -27.22 2.63
CA ASP A 50 4.19 -26.26 2.12
C ASP A 50 3.79 -25.78 0.72
N GLY A 51 3.52 -24.49 0.58
CA GLY A 51 3.13 -23.88 -0.70
C GLY A 51 4.22 -23.89 -1.78
N CYS A 52 5.45 -24.22 -1.44
CA CYS A 52 6.51 -24.46 -2.43
C CYS A 52 6.38 -25.84 -3.11
N GLN A 53 5.44 -26.68 -2.66
CA GLN A 53 5.18 -27.99 -3.25
C GLN A 53 4.01 -27.92 -4.23
N THR A 54 4.22 -28.44 -5.43
CA THR A 54 3.22 -28.38 -6.51
C THR A 54 1.94 -29.14 -6.21
N ASP A 55 2.03 -30.27 -5.50
CA ASP A 55 0.89 -31.08 -5.08
C ASP A 55 0.00 -30.35 -4.07
N ILE A 56 0.57 -29.58 -3.16
CA ILE A 56 -0.17 -28.72 -2.21
C ILE A 56 -0.90 -27.59 -2.96
N LEU A 57 -0.23 -26.96 -3.92
CA LEU A 57 -0.89 -25.96 -4.78
C LEU A 57 -2.02 -26.58 -5.62
N ILE A 58 -1.85 -27.82 -6.09
CA ILE A 58 -2.93 -28.53 -6.81
C ILE A 58 -4.11 -28.80 -5.89
N GLN A 59 -3.87 -29.24 -4.66
CA GLN A 59 -4.95 -29.42 -3.67
C GLN A 59 -5.70 -28.12 -3.37
N ALA A 60 -4.99 -26.98 -3.40
CA ALA A 60 -5.58 -25.66 -3.23
C ALA A 60 -6.38 -25.16 -4.45
N GLY A 61 -6.33 -25.89 -5.57
CA GLY A 61 -7.05 -25.56 -6.79
C GLY A 61 -6.32 -24.54 -7.68
N VAL A 62 -4.98 -24.58 -7.73
CA VAL A 62 -4.16 -23.61 -8.48
C VAL A 62 -4.47 -23.57 -9.97
N LYS A 63 -4.95 -24.68 -10.56
CA LYS A 63 -5.31 -24.76 -11.98
C LYS A 63 -6.46 -23.84 -12.39
N GLU A 64 -7.37 -23.55 -11.44
CA GLU A 64 -8.51 -22.67 -11.62
C GLU A 64 -8.37 -21.36 -10.87
N ALA A 65 -7.21 -21.08 -10.27
CA ALA A 65 -6.98 -19.87 -9.51
C ALA A 65 -6.81 -18.65 -10.43
N ASP A 66 -7.48 -17.56 -10.09
CA ASP A 66 -7.30 -16.27 -10.75
C ASP A 66 -6.06 -15.54 -10.20
N VAL A 67 -5.79 -15.72 -8.90
CA VAL A 67 -4.70 -15.05 -8.19
C VAL A 67 -4.04 -16.01 -7.21
N VAL A 68 -2.71 -15.95 -7.12
CA VAL A 68 -1.92 -16.54 -6.03
C VAL A 68 -1.21 -15.42 -5.29
N ALA A 69 -1.44 -15.33 -3.97
CA ALA A 69 -0.80 -14.37 -3.08
C ALA A 69 0.12 -15.11 -2.10
N ALA A 70 1.43 -14.95 -2.27
CA ALA A 70 2.45 -15.49 -1.38
C ALA A 70 2.81 -14.44 -0.32
N VAL A 71 2.42 -14.69 0.93
CA VAL A 71 2.57 -13.74 2.05
C VAL A 71 3.22 -14.37 3.27
N THR A 72 4.11 -15.33 3.04
CA THR A 72 4.88 -15.98 4.11
C THR A 72 5.91 -15.01 4.72
N GLY A 73 6.58 -15.44 5.78
CA GLY A 73 7.66 -14.68 6.41
C GLY A 73 9.01 -14.77 5.69
N LYS A 74 9.09 -15.49 4.55
CA LYS A 74 10.34 -15.73 3.83
C LYS A 74 10.22 -15.33 2.36
N ASP A 75 11.12 -14.48 1.91
CA ASP A 75 11.13 -13.97 0.53
C ASP A 75 11.40 -15.08 -0.49
N GLU A 76 12.31 -15.99 -0.16
CA GLU A 76 12.62 -17.14 -1.00
C GLU A 76 11.40 -18.03 -1.23
N ASP A 77 10.62 -18.33 -0.18
CA ASP A 77 9.39 -19.11 -0.30
C ASP A 77 8.36 -18.35 -1.16
N ASN A 78 8.16 -17.04 -0.92
CA ASN A 78 7.21 -16.22 -1.66
C ASN A 78 7.55 -16.15 -3.15
N LEU A 79 8.84 -16.03 -3.48
CA LEU A 79 9.30 -16.00 -4.87
C LEU A 79 9.04 -17.34 -5.56
N VAL A 80 9.43 -18.47 -4.94
CA VAL A 80 9.25 -19.83 -5.48
C VAL A 80 7.77 -20.13 -5.72
N ILE A 81 6.89 -19.81 -4.76
CA ILE A 81 5.45 -19.99 -4.88
C ILE A 81 4.90 -19.23 -6.09
N CYS A 82 5.28 -17.98 -6.25
CA CYS A 82 4.83 -17.16 -7.38
C CYS A 82 5.35 -17.68 -8.71
N GLN A 83 6.61 -18.13 -8.80
CA GLN A 83 7.16 -18.73 -10.01
C GLN A 83 6.44 -20.04 -10.37
N ILE A 84 6.22 -20.94 -9.41
CA ILE A 84 5.46 -22.17 -9.65
C ILE A 84 4.06 -21.85 -10.16
N ALA A 85 3.35 -20.92 -9.51
CA ALA A 85 2.01 -20.52 -9.91
C ALA A 85 1.99 -19.94 -11.33
N LYS A 86 2.97 -19.10 -11.68
CA LYS A 86 3.03 -18.44 -12.97
C LYS A 86 3.57 -19.32 -14.08
N ASP A 87 4.70 -19.97 -13.86
CA ASP A 87 5.42 -20.68 -14.92
C ASP A 87 4.87 -22.07 -15.18
N ILE A 88 4.42 -22.78 -14.15
CA ILE A 88 3.87 -24.12 -14.26
C ILE A 88 2.35 -24.08 -14.48
N PHE A 89 1.62 -23.36 -13.63
CA PHE A 89 0.15 -23.38 -13.65
C PHE A 89 -0.48 -22.23 -14.45
N LYS A 90 0.32 -21.28 -14.95
CA LYS A 90 -0.14 -20.14 -15.79
C LYS A 90 -1.23 -19.30 -15.12
N VAL A 91 -1.13 -19.12 -13.79
CA VAL A 91 -2.03 -18.25 -13.04
C VAL A 91 -1.92 -16.82 -13.56
N LYS A 92 -3.06 -16.16 -13.74
CA LYS A 92 -3.15 -14.84 -14.39
C LYS A 92 -2.42 -13.74 -13.61
N ARG A 93 -2.44 -13.83 -12.27
CA ARG A 93 -1.83 -12.79 -11.41
C ARG A 93 -1.16 -13.43 -10.19
N THR A 94 0.07 -13.04 -9.95
CA THR A 94 0.83 -13.39 -8.76
C THR A 94 1.12 -12.15 -7.94
N VAL A 95 0.96 -12.26 -6.63
CA VAL A 95 1.24 -11.19 -5.67
C VAL A 95 2.18 -11.77 -4.62
N ALA A 96 3.27 -11.09 -4.34
CA ALA A 96 4.22 -11.49 -3.33
C ALA A 96 4.41 -10.41 -2.28
N ARG A 97 4.44 -10.80 -1.02
CA ARG A 97 4.99 -9.98 0.04
C ARG A 97 6.51 -10.06 -0.02
N VAL A 98 7.15 -8.91 0.02
CA VAL A 98 8.60 -8.76 0.18
C VAL A 98 8.88 -8.31 1.62
N ASN A 99 9.76 -9.01 2.31
CA ASN A 99 10.12 -8.71 3.70
C ASN A 99 11.44 -7.92 3.77
N ASP A 100 12.40 -8.17 2.85
CA ASP A 100 13.62 -7.37 2.72
C ASP A 100 13.50 -6.47 1.48
N PRO A 101 13.48 -5.13 1.64
CA PRO A 101 13.36 -4.16 0.55
C PRO A 101 14.35 -4.39 -0.62
N LYS A 102 15.54 -4.93 -0.33
CA LYS A 102 16.56 -5.23 -1.34
C LYS A 102 16.12 -6.26 -2.37
N ASN A 103 15.14 -7.09 -2.02
CA ASN A 103 14.64 -8.17 -2.87
C ASN A 103 13.53 -7.72 -3.84
N GLU A 104 12.88 -6.58 -3.63
CA GLU A 104 11.73 -6.13 -4.45
C GLU A 104 12.03 -6.18 -5.95
N ARG A 105 13.17 -5.63 -6.37
CA ARG A 105 13.57 -5.59 -7.78
C ARG A 105 13.72 -6.98 -8.38
N ILE A 106 14.22 -7.94 -7.61
CA ILE A 106 14.43 -9.33 -8.03
C ILE A 106 13.10 -10.01 -8.32
N PHE A 107 12.07 -9.77 -7.50
CA PHE A 107 10.73 -10.34 -7.72
C PHE A 107 10.15 -9.92 -9.07
N PHE A 108 10.25 -8.64 -9.42
CA PHE A 108 9.79 -8.15 -10.74
C PHE A 108 10.62 -8.74 -11.89
N GLN A 109 11.95 -8.82 -11.74
CA GLN A 109 12.83 -9.38 -12.77
C GLN A 109 12.55 -10.87 -13.02
N LEU A 110 12.13 -11.60 -11.99
CA LEU A 110 11.79 -13.02 -12.05
C LEU A 110 10.30 -13.26 -12.33
N GLY A 111 9.56 -12.24 -12.80
CA GLY A 111 8.24 -12.39 -13.38
C GLY A 111 7.07 -12.37 -12.40
N VAL A 112 7.27 -12.01 -11.14
CA VAL A 112 6.16 -11.76 -10.21
C VAL A 112 5.42 -10.49 -10.65
N ASP A 113 4.09 -10.55 -10.77
CA ASP A 113 3.31 -9.44 -11.30
C ASP A 113 3.25 -8.25 -10.34
N ILE A 114 3.13 -8.53 -9.04
CA ILE A 114 3.05 -7.51 -7.99
C ILE A 114 3.93 -7.96 -6.82
N ALA A 115 4.96 -7.20 -6.51
CA ALA A 115 5.76 -7.34 -5.31
C ALA A 115 5.42 -6.17 -4.37
N ILE A 116 5.12 -6.47 -3.10
CA ILE A 116 4.74 -5.48 -2.10
C ILE A 116 5.79 -5.51 -0.99
N ASP A 117 6.61 -4.47 -0.95
CA ASP A 117 7.56 -4.25 0.13
C ASP A 117 6.80 -3.79 1.38
N SER A 118 6.40 -4.76 2.20
CA SER A 118 5.65 -4.49 3.42
C SER A 118 6.48 -3.77 4.48
N THR A 119 7.79 -3.97 4.49
CA THR A 119 8.69 -3.35 5.46
C THR A 119 8.89 -1.88 5.15
N ALA A 120 9.17 -1.54 3.89
CA ALA A 120 9.33 -0.14 3.48
C ALA A 120 8.03 0.65 3.65
N ILE A 121 6.87 0.06 3.31
CA ILE A 121 5.57 0.72 3.50
C ILE A 121 5.31 1.03 4.97
N ILE A 122 5.52 0.05 5.87
CA ILE A 122 5.30 0.24 7.32
C ILE A 122 6.30 1.26 7.87
N ALA A 123 7.59 1.13 7.50
CA ALA A 123 8.63 2.05 7.95
C ALA A 123 8.32 3.49 7.53
N LYS A 124 7.88 3.69 6.27
CA LYS A 124 7.48 5.00 5.76
C LYS A 124 6.32 5.60 6.55
N ILE A 125 5.26 4.83 6.81
CA ILE A 125 4.11 5.31 7.60
C ILE A 125 4.57 5.72 9.01
N ILE A 126 5.44 4.91 9.65
CA ILE A 126 5.95 5.24 10.99
C ILE A 126 6.85 6.49 10.94
N GLU A 127 7.70 6.60 9.91
CA GLU A 127 8.57 7.77 9.71
C GLU A 127 7.74 9.05 9.57
N GLU A 128 6.68 9.02 8.76
CA GLU A 128 5.75 10.12 8.57
C GLU A 128 5.06 10.54 9.89
N GLU A 129 4.66 9.59 10.73
CA GLU A 129 4.01 9.88 12.02
C GLU A 129 4.99 10.33 13.13
N VAL A 130 6.26 9.94 13.04
CA VAL A 130 7.31 10.32 13.99
C VAL A 130 7.98 11.63 13.58
N SER A 131 8.01 11.95 12.30
CA SER A 131 8.56 13.21 11.80
C SER A 131 7.67 14.36 12.22
N LEU A 132 8.29 15.37 12.82
CA LEU A 132 7.63 16.67 13.10
C LEU A 132 7.69 17.59 11.86
N GLU A 133 7.73 17.01 10.68
CA GLU A 133 7.77 17.77 9.44
C GLU A 133 6.38 18.31 9.11
N ASP A 134 6.31 19.59 8.74
CA ASP A 134 5.08 20.26 8.34
C ASP A 134 4.52 19.71 6.99
N MET A 135 5.23 18.77 6.33
CA MET A 135 4.80 18.15 5.07
C MET A 135 4.98 16.64 5.08
N ILE A 136 3.92 15.93 4.70
CA ILE A 136 3.86 14.47 4.59
C ILE A 136 3.43 14.07 3.18
N ASN A 137 4.19 13.17 2.54
CA ASN A 137 3.80 12.58 1.27
C ASN A 137 2.82 11.42 1.50
N LEU A 138 1.54 11.64 1.21
CA LEU A 138 0.46 10.67 1.43
C LEU A 138 0.47 9.53 0.40
N CYS A 139 0.79 9.83 -0.85
CA CYS A 139 0.78 8.83 -1.92
C CYS A 139 1.47 9.34 -3.18
N ALA A 140 2.27 8.49 -3.82
CA ALA A 140 2.85 8.77 -5.12
C ALA A 140 2.17 7.93 -6.22
N PHE A 141 1.83 8.57 -7.35
CA PHE A 141 1.15 7.98 -8.49
C PHE A 141 2.05 7.92 -9.73
N LYS A 142 1.61 7.18 -10.77
CA LYS A 142 2.30 7.08 -12.07
C LYS A 142 3.80 6.79 -11.93
N LYS A 143 4.16 5.76 -11.17
CA LYS A 143 5.55 5.37 -10.92
C LYS A 143 6.39 6.49 -10.27
N GLY A 144 5.78 7.24 -9.34
CA GLY A 144 6.47 8.29 -8.60
C GLY A 144 6.58 9.63 -9.33
N GLN A 145 5.76 9.91 -10.34
CA GLN A 145 5.76 11.21 -11.03
C GLN A 145 4.84 12.24 -10.39
N LEU A 146 3.72 11.81 -9.79
CA LEU A 146 2.75 12.67 -9.12
C LEU A 146 2.71 12.32 -7.63
N SER A 147 2.61 13.31 -6.81
CA SER A 147 2.56 13.19 -5.35
C SER A 147 1.32 13.89 -4.79
N LEU A 148 0.64 13.21 -3.88
CA LEU A 148 -0.36 13.81 -3.01
C LEU A 148 0.31 14.07 -1.66
N VAL A 149 0.39 15.32 -1.25
CA VAL A 149 1.07 15.74 -0.02
C VAL A 149 0.07 16.36 0.95
N ARG A 150 0.30 16.15 2.26
CA ARG A 150 -0.34 16.89 3.33
C ARG A 150 0.67 17.89 3.89
N ILE A 151 0.24 19.10 4.08
CA ILE A 151 1.06 20.20 4.63
C ILE A 151 0.28 20.82 5.78
N ASP A 152 0.85 20.74 6.98
CA ASP A 152 0.29 21.31 8.18
C ASP A 152 0.70 22.78 8.28
N LEU A 153 -0.24 23.69 8.41
CA LEU A 153 -0.01 25.13 8.32
C LEU A 153 0.32 25.74 9.70
N PRO A 154 1.61 26.04 9.98
CA PRO A 154 2.01 26.64 11.24
C PRO A 154 1.56 28.12 11.33
N GLU A 155 1.62 28.69 12.54
CA GLU A 155 1.18 30.05 12.80
C GLU A 155 1.93 31.12 12.01
N ASP A 156 3.21 30.89 11.77
CA ASP A 156 4.11 31.80 11.07
C ASP A 156 4.18 31.60 9.55
N ALA A 157 3.35 30.71 9.01
CA ALA A 157 3.33 30.46 7.57
C ALA A 157 2.87 31.70 6.77
N PRO A 158 3.55 31.99 5.64
CA PRO A 158 3.31 33.23 4.87
C PRO A 158 1.93 33.31 4.23
N ILE A 159 1.21 32.19 4.12
CA ILE A 159 -0.13 32.16 3.53
C ILE A 159 -1.27 32.32 4.53
N VAL A 160 -0.98 32.26 5.84
CA VAL A 160 -2.00 32.49 6.88
C VAL A 160 -2.66 33.87 6.67
N LYS A 161 -4.00 33.90 6.68
CA LYS A 161 -4.85 35.04 6.39
C LYS A 161 -4.83 35.55 4.93
N LYS A 162 -4.19 34.80 4.00
CA LYS A 162 -4.28 35.07 2.56
C LYS A 162 -5.36 34.23 1.90
N ARG A 163 -5.91 34.72 0.79
CA ARG A 163 -6.86 33.96 -0.02
C ARG A 163 -6.11 33.09 -1.01
N LEU A 164 -6.70 31.97 -1.39
CA LEU A 164 -6.10 31.03 -2.34
C LEU A 164 -5.67 31.71 -3.65
N LYS A 165 -6.50 32.61 -4.20
CA LYS A 165 -6.18 33.35 -5.42
C LYS A 165 -4.99 34.32 -5.31
N ASP A 166 -4.61 34.67 -4.09
CA ASP A 166 -3.50 35.61 -3.81
C ASP A 166 -2.16 34.86 -3.55
N ILE A 167 -2.17 33.51 -3.66
CA ILE A 167 -1.01 32.63 -3.45
C ILE A 167 -0.45 32.21 -4.81
N ASN A 168 0.85 32.31 -4.97
CA ASN A 168 1.52 31.85 -6.18
C ASN A 168 1.96 30.37 -6.01
N LEU A 169 1.12 29.43 -6.46
CA LEU A 169 1.44 28.01 -6.47
C LEU A 169 2.30 27.67 -7.68
N PRO A 170 3.12 26.59 -7.61
CA PRO A 170 3.78 26.02 -8.78
C PRO A 170 2.78 25.68 -9.90
N ALA A 171 3.20 25.79 -11.16
CA ALA A 171 2.30 25.67 -12.32
C ALA A 171 1.57 24.31 -12.39
N GLU A 172 2.19 23.25 -11.88
CA GLU A 172 1.63 21.89 -11.88
C GLU A 172 1.24 21.42 -10.46
N ALA A 173 0.85 22.35 -9.59
CA ALA A 173 0.34 22.07 -8.26
C ALA A 173 -1.09 22.57 -8.09
N VAL A 174 -1.89 21.82 -7.36
CA VAL A 174 -3.26 22.16 -7.02
C VAL A 174 -3.58 21.81 -5.57
N ILE A 175 -4.23 22.72 -4.85
CA ILE A 175 -4.79 22.40 -3.55
C ILE A 175 -6.12 21.67 -3.75
N VAL A 176 -6.16 20.43 -3.30
CA VAL A 176 -7.31 19.52 -3.48
C VAL A 176 -8.34 19.71 -2.39
N ALA A 177 -7.87 19.88 -1.15
CA ALA A 177 -8.72 20.04 0.01
C ALA A 177 -7.96 20.72 1.15
N VAL A 178 -8.71 21.26 2.11
CA VAL A 178 -8.21 21.76 3.38
C VAL A 178 -9.02 21.09 4.50
N LEU A 179 -8.32 20.52 5.48
CA LEU A 179 -8.96 20.08 6.71
C LEU A 179 -8.76 21.16 7.77
N ARG A 180 -9.88 21.70 8.26
CA ARG A 180 -9.90 22.65 9.37
C ARG A 180 -10.58 22.00 10.55
N LYS A 181 -9.81 21.64 11.58
CA LYS A 181 -10.25 20.78 12.68
C LYS A 181 -10.69 19.42 12.11
N GLU A 182 -11.99 19.09 12.15
CA GLU A 182 -12.53 17.84 11.60
C GLU A 182 -13.35 18.03 10.30
N HIS A 183 -13.33 19.24 9.73
CA HIS A 183 -14.13 19.58 8.55
C HIS A 183 -13.28 19.60 7.29
N LEU A 184 -13.69 18.77 6.33
CA LEU A 184 -13.14 18.79 4.97
C LEU A 184 -13.75 19.96 4.19
N ILE A 185 -12.90 20.81 3.64
CA ILE A 185 -13.27 21.98 2.82
C ILE A 185 -12.62 21.82 1.45
N VAL A 186 -13.40 21.95 0.38
CA VAL A 186 -12.84 22.11 -0.98
C VAL A 186 -12.69 23.62 -1.18
N PRO A 187 -11.45 24.13 -1.25
CA PRO A 187 -11.24 25.57 -1.26
C PRO A 187 -11.63 26.18 -2.61
N ASP A 188 -12.33 27.29 -2.58
CA ASP A 188 -12.56 28.15 -3.73
C ASP A 188 -11.48 29.27 -3.81
N PRO A 189 -11.41 30.05 -4.88
CA PRO A 189 -10.39 31.11 -5.02
C PRO A 189 -10.42 32.18 -3.90
N ASP A 190 -11.55 32.38 -3.25
CA ASP A 190 -11.72 33.37 -2.16
C ASP A 190 -11.53 32.73 -0.76
N PHE A 191 -11.27 31.41 -0.70
CA PHE A 191 -10.97 30.72 0.55
C PHE A 191 -9.77 31.36 1.25
N THR A 192 -9.90 31.63 2.55
CA THR A 192 -8.84 32.24 3.37
C THR A 192 -8.25 31.17 4.30
N PHE A 193 -6.94 31.00 4.25
CA PHE A 193 -6.20 30.07 5.10
C PHE A 193 -6.08 30.56 6.54
N GLU A 194 -6.18 29.64 7.49
CA GLU A 194 -6.02 29.88 8.91
C GLU A 194 -4.90 28.99 9.49
N GLN A 195 -4.34 29.42 10.59
CA GLN A 195 -3.40 28.58 11.37
C GLN A 195 -4.05 27.24 11.74
N GLY A 196 -3.29 26.16 11.61
CA GLY A 196 -3.74 24.80 11.93
C GLY A 196 -4.63 24.19 10.84
N ASP A 197 -4.73 24.80 9.66
CA ASP A 197 -5.27 24.14 8.49
C ASP A 197 -4.30 23.03 8.03
N GLU A 198 -4.82 21.85 7.72
CA GLU A 198 -4.07 20.80 7.04
C GLU A 198 -4.42 20.86 5.55
N ILE A 199 -3.43 21.19 4.74
CA ILE A 199 -3.61 21.39 3.28
C ILE A 199 -3.28 20.07 2.57
N VAL A 200 -4.21 19.56 1.76
CA VAL A 200 -3.96 18.43 0.87
C VAL A 200 -3.76 18.98 -0.53
N ALA A 201 -2.57 18.74 -1.09
CA ALA A 201 -2.21 19.22 -2.42
C ALA A 201 -1.69 18.09 -3.31
N LEU A 202 -1.96 18.20 -4.62
CA LEU A 202 -1.39 17.34 -5.65
C LEU A 202 -0.34 18.14 -6.42
N THR A 203 0.85 17.54 -6.58
CA THR A 203 1.98 18.16 -7.30
C THR A 203 2.83 17.09 -7.98
N LYS A 204 3.84 17.48 -8.76
CA LYS A 204 4.89 16.55 -9.16
C LYS A 204 5.84 16.29 -8.00
N VAL A 205 6.44 15.08 -7.97
CA VAL A 205 7.45 14.73 -6.95
C VAL A 205 8.63 15.69 -6.98
N GLU A 206 9.05 16.13 -8.18
CA GLU A 206 10.15 17.10 -8.34
C GLU A 206 9.82 18.51 -7.83
N ASP A 207 8.52 18.86 -7.70
CA ASP A 207 8.03 20.18 -7.28
C ASP A 207 7.54 20.20 -5.82
N GLU A 208 7.73 19.10 -5.05
CA GLU A 208 7.32 19.03 -3.63
C GLU A 208 7.96 20.14 -2.78
N GLY A 209 9.24 20.41 -3.00
CA GLY A 209 9.94 21.52 -2.32
C GLY A 209 9.39 22.87 -2.68
N ASP A 210 8.99 23.10 -3.93
CA ASP A 210 8.46 24.38 -4.40
C ASP A 210 7.07 24.67 -3.80
N ILE A 211 6.19 23.66 -3.72
CA ILE A 211 4.88 23.85 -3.08
C ILE A 211 5.03 24.06 -1.57
N PHE A 212 5.95 23.33 -0.92
CA PHE A 212 6.24 23.53 0.48
C PHE A 212 6.70 24.97 0.75
N ASN A 213 7.66 25.46 -0.05
CA ASN A 213 8.15 26.83 0.07
C ASN A 213 7.06 27.88 -0.21
N ALA A 214 6.18 27.64 -1.17
CA ALA A 214 5.08 28.55 -1.48
C ALA A 214 4.07 28.68 -0.32
N LEU A 215 3.84 27.61 0.42
CA LEU A 215 2.86 27.56 1.50
C LEU A 215 3.47 27.90 2.87
N ILE A 216 4.64 27.37 3.19
CA ILE A 216 5.28 27.50 4.52
C ILE A 216 6.38 28.55 4.55
N GLY A 217 7.10 28.75 3.42
CA GLY A 217 8.14 29.79 3.34
C GLY A 217 9.44 29.45 4.06
N ARG A 218 9.67 28.17 4.39
CA ARG A 218 10.91 27.69 5.01
C ARG A 218 11.71 26.90 3.99
N MET A 219 12.92 27.32 3.72
CA MET A 219 14.07 26.50 3.35
C MET A 219 15.13 26.69 4.41
#